data_0c998ecf4591f514be8bd0180146df82
#
_entry.id   0c998ecf4591f514be8bd0180146df82
#
_cell.length_a   1.000
_cell.length_b   1.000
_cell.length_c   1.000
_cell.angle_alpha   90.00
_cell.angle_beta   90.00
_cell.angle_gamma   90.00
#
_symmetry.space_group_name_H-M   'P 1'
#
loop_
_entity.id
_entity.type
_entity.pdbx_description
1 polymer ?
#
loop_
_entity_poly.entity_id
_entity_poly.type
_entity_poly.pdbx_seq_one_letter_code
_entity_poly.pdbx_strand_id
1 'polypeptide(L)'
;MFRLAVLGSLTLLTALAPPADASTLYRRVDEEGVTHFTNAPTDPRFRRVGALSGTAQGWLRLPDAVRTRYREEIREIAARHGVNADLVESVIRVESAFNPRAVSNKGAQGLMQLMPRTASALGVRDAFDPYQNIDGGVRHLRYLLDRYPGNVSLALAAYNAGEKAVDYYRGVPPYAETTQYVQKILGESPAVGNRTSPVVYRYIERDGTITITNVPRGTSAVSFR
;
A
#
# COMPACT_ATOMS: atom_id res chain seq x y z
N MET A 1 52.95 -4.88 62.82
CA MET A 1 51.73 -5.52 62.27
C MET A 1 51.10 -4.57 61.33
N PHE A 2 51.38 -4.68 60.05
CA PHE A 2 50.74 -3.86 58.96
C PHE A 2 49.63 -4.65 58.34
N ARG A 3 48.41 -4.14 58.44
CA ARG A 3 47.25 -4.69 57.69
C ARG A 3 47.15 -3.99 56.33
N LEU A 4 47.36 -4.72 55.26
CA LEU A 4 47.15 -4.28 53.88
C LEU A 4 45.64 -4.38 53.57
N ALA A 5 44.99 -3.25 53.26
CA ALA A 5 43.65 -3.24 52.79
C ALA A 5 43.71 -3.31 51.27
N VAL A 6 43.15 -4.40 50.67
CA VAL A 6 42.98 -4.56 49.23
C VAL A 6 41.65 -3.91 48.86
N LEU A 7 41.71 -2.76 48.20
CA LEU A 7 40.55 -2.15 47.53
C LEU A 7 40.31 -2.87 46.19
N GLY A 8 39.28 -3.70 46.15
CA GLY A 8 38.79 -4.29 44.92
C GLY A 8 37.99 -3.24 44.09
N SER A 9 38.56 -2.80 42.98
CA SER A 9 37.85 -1.99 42.00
C SER A 9 36.83 -2.85 41.25
N LEU A 10 35.56 -2.64 41.53
CA LEU A 10 34.46 -3.23 40.77
C LEU A 10 34.26 -2.41 39.45
N THR A 11 34.87 -2.89 38.36
CA THR A 11 34.62 -2.33 37.01
C THR A 11 33.24 -2.75 36.55
N LEU A 12 32.31 -1.80 36.59
CA LEU A 12 30.99 -1.95 36.01
C LEU A 12 31.14 -1.96 34.49
N LEU A 13 31.10 -3.16 33.90
CA LEU A 13 31.10 -3.33 32.44
C LEU A 13 29.70 -2.93 31.92
N THR A 14 29.51 -1.66 31.54
CA THR A 14 28.32 -1.23 30.81
C THR A 14 28.38 -1.88 29.42
N ALA A 15 27.60 -2.92 29.23
CA ALA A 15 27.38 -3.47 27.90
C ALA A 15 26.74 -2.39 27.04
N LEU A 16 27.52 -1.72 26.20
CA LEU A 16 26.96 -0.90 25.10
C LEU A 16 26.14 -1.85 24.21
N ALA A 17 24.82 -1.64 24.16
CA ALA A 17 24.00 -2.28 23.17
C ALA A 17 24.59 -1.93 21.78
N PRO A 18 24.70 -2.89 20.86
CA PRO A 18 25.19 -2.59 19.50
C PRO A 18 24.30 -1.51 18.88
N PRO A 19 24.89 -0.58 18.10
CA PRO A 19 24.10 0.45 17.44
C PRO A 19 23.01 -0.25 16.62
N ALA A 20 21.75 0.18 16.81
CA ALA A 20 20.64 -0.33 16.06
C ALA A 20 20.95 -0.14 14.57
N ASP A 21 20.97 -1.24 13.81
CA ASP A 21 21.16 -1.19 12.36
C ASP A 21 20.00 -0.39 11.75
N ALA A 22 20.26 0.87 11.41
CA ALA A 22 19.25 1.80 10.88
C ALA A 22 18.58 1.30 9.60
N SER A 23 19.11 0.23 9.01
CA SER A 23 18.59 -0.39 7.79
C SER A 23 17.54 -1.48 8.06
N THR A 24 17.36 -1.91 9.29
CA THR A 24 16.43 -3.02 9.63
C THR A 24 15.10 -2.47 10.14
N LEU A 25 13.99 -2.91 9.55
CA LEU A 25 12.64 -2.57 9.96
C LEU A 25 12.01 -3.72 10.76
N TYR A 26 11.39 -3.38 11.88
CA TYR A 26 10.62 -4.28 12.73
C TYR A 26 9.17 -3.84 12.79
N ARG A 27 8.25 -4.81 12.93
CA ARG A 27 6.81 -4.59 13.03
C ARG A 27 6.23 -5.27 14.25
N ARG A 28 5.26 -4.61 14.90
CA ARG A 28 4.39 -5.17 15.94
C ARG A 28 2.94 -4.73 15.69
N VAL A 29 2.00 -5.59 16.00
CA VAL A 29 0.57 -5.24 16.10
C VAL A 29 0.22 -5.30 17.58
N ASP A 30 -0.40 -4.25 18.12
CA ASP A 30 -0.87 -4.24 19.50
C ASP A 30 -2.25 -4.91 19.65
N GLU A 31 -2.79 -4.93 20.88
CA GLU A 31 -4.06 -5.56 21.20
C GLU A 31 -5.25 -4.83 20.58
N GLU A 32 -5.09 -3.55 20.27
CA GLU A 32 -6.06 -2.70 19.58
C GLU A 32 -6.01 -2.84 18.05
N GLY A 33 -5.11 -3.70 17.52
CA GLY A 33 -4.92 -3.91 16.08
C GLY A 33 -4.07 -2.84 15.38
N VAL A 34 -3.45 -1.91 16.14
CA VAL A 34 -2.58 -0.88 15.59
C VAL A 34 -1.22 -1.48 15.22
N THR A 35 -0.78 -1.20 14.01
CA THR A 35 0.53 -1.65 13.53
C THR A 35 1.61 -0.61 13.79
N HIS A 36 2.63 -1.02 14.52
CA HIS A 36 3.81 -0.22 14.84
C HIS A 36 5.02 -0.69 14.03
N PHE A 37 5.79 0.27 13.51
CA PHE A 37 7.06 0.01 12.86
C PHE A 37 8.18 0.79 13.55
N THR A 38 9.35 0.18 13.71
CA THR A 38 10.54 0.80 14.29
C THR A 38 11.81 0.19 13.71
N ASN A 39 12.90 0.95 13.69
CA ASN A 39 14.24 0.45 13.40
C ASN A 39 15.05 0.09 14.67
N ALA A 40 14.49 0.40 15.85
CA ALA A 40 15.10 0.10 17.14
C ALA A 40 14.04 -0.54 18.06
N PRO A 41 13.81 -1.87 17.95
CA PRO A 41 12.80 -2.56 18.73
C PRO A 41 13.25 -2.66 20.20
N THR A 42 12.43 -2.12 21.11
CA THR A 42 12.61 -2.22 22.57
C THR A 42 11.74 -3.31 23.19
N ASP A 43 10.79 -3.87 22.43
CA ASP A 43 9.84 -4.88 22.86
C ASP A 43 10.10 -6.17 22.06
N PRO A 44 10.28 -7.36 22.71
CA PRO A 44 10.53 -8.63 22.03
C PRO A 44 9.39 -9.10 21.10
N ARG A 45 8.20 -8.50 21.19
CA ARG A 45 7.09 -8.77 20.28
C ARG A 45 7.27 -8.17 18.88
N PHE A 46 8.23 -7.26 18.71
CA PHE A 46 8.57 -6.78 17.38
C PHE A 46 9.20 -7.88 16.53
N ARG A 47 8.64 -8.10 15.35
CA ARG A 47 9.16 -9.06 14.37
C ARG A 47 9.92 -8.32 13.29
N ARG A 48 11.09 -8.83 12.93
CA ARG A 48 11.85 -8.31 11.79
C ARG A 48 11.05 -8.47 10.50
N VAL A 49 10.89 -7.38 9.75
CA VAL A 49 10.16 -7.37 8.47
C VAL A 49 11.13 -7.40 7.30
N GLY A 50 12.31 -6.79 7.45
CA GLY A 50 13.33 -6.76 6.41
C GLY A 50 14.33 -5.63 6.62
N ALA A 51 15.28 -5.49 5.70
CA ALA A 51 16.20 -4.37 5.68
C ALA A 51 15.58 -3.20 4.89
N LEU A 52 15.72 -1.99 5.43
CA LEU A 52 15.41 -0.75 4.70
C LEU A 52 16.54 -0.43 3.71
N SER A 53 16.78 -1.32 2.76
CA SER A 53 17.70 -1.00 1.68
C SER A 53 16.98 -0.14 0.64
N GLY A 54 17.22 1.17 0.74
CA GLY A 54 16.97 2.18 -0.28
C GLY A 54 15.61 2.13 -0.96
N THR A 55 14.74 3.07 -0.57
CA THR A 55 13.39 3.35 -1.09
C THR A 55 12.29 2.37 -0.64
N ALA A 56 11.18 2.93 -0.11
CA ALA A 56 10.02 2.26 0.44
C ALA A 56 9.19 1.45 -0.58
N GLN A 57 9.80 0.91 -1.63
CA GLN A 57 9.19 0.17 -2.73
C GLN A 57 9.48 -1.34 -2.70
N GLY A 58 9.98 -1.87 -1.58
CA GLY A 58 10.63 -3.19 -1.51
C GLY A 58 9.75 -4.43 -1.44
N TRP A 59 8.43 -4.37 -1.41
CA TRP A 59 7.65 -5.59 -1.13
C TRP A 59 6.89 -6.20 -2.31
N LEU A 60 6.94 -5.57 -3.48
CA LEU A 60 6.47 -6.17 -4.73
C LEU A 60 7.35 -5.67 -5.89
N ARG A 61 8.66 -5.98 -5.84
CA ARG A 61 9.44 -5.93 -7.07
C ARG A 61 9.04 -7.12 -7.94
N LEU A 62 7.99 -6.92 -8.72
CA LEU A 62 7.92 -7.65 -9.98
C LEU A 62 9.21 -7.35 -10.75
N PRO A 63 9.82 -8.33 -11.42
CA PRO A 63 10.98 -8.09 -12.27
C PRO A 63 10.70 -6.88 -13.15
N ASP A 64 11.64 -5.92 -13.22
CA ASP A 64 11.45 -4.68 -14.00
C ASP A 64 11.02 -4.96 -15.44
N ALA A 65 11.45 -6.09 -16.01
CA ALA A 65 11.04 -6.57 -17.32
C ALA A 65 9.52 -6.82 -17.45
N VAL A 66 8.84 -7.22 -16.38
CA VAL A 66 7.38 -7.44 -16.42
C VAL A 66 6.65 -6.10 -16.30
N ARG A 67 7.17 -5.19 -15.48
CA ARG A 67 6.60 -3.86 -15.26
C ARG A 67 6.79 -2.93 -16.45
N THR A 68 7.91 -3.05 -17.17
CA THR A 68 8.23 -2.21 -18.33
C THR A 68 7.54 -2.67 -19.61
N ARG A 69 7.09 -3.94 -19.67
CA ARG A 69 6.52 -4.53 -20.88
C ARG A 69 5.35 -3.74 -21.47
N TYR A 70 4.48 -3.17 -20.63
CA TYR A 70 3.27 -2.45 -21.06
C TYR A 70 3.32 -0.95 -20.75
N ARG A 71 4.49 -0.44 -20.39
CA ARG A 71 4.62 0.95 -19.94
C ARG A 71 4.24 1.97 -21.01
N GLU A 72 4.65 1.73 -22.24
CA GLU A 72 4.36 2.65 -23.34
C GLU A 72 2.88 2.60 -23.71
N GLU A 73 2.28 1.42 -23.78
CA GLU A 73 0.86 1.25 -24.04
C GLU A 73 0.01 1.89 -22.92
N ILE A 74 0.41 1.70 -21.66
CA ILE A 74 -0.26 2.33 -20.52
C ILE A 74 -0.21 3.85 -20.63
N ARG A 75 0.95 4.42 -20.93
CA ARG A 75 1.12 5.88 -21.05
C ARG A 75 0.30 6.44 -22.19
N GLU A 76 0.37 5.82 -23.35
CA GLU A 76 -0.38 6.24 -24.53
C GLU A 76 -1.88 6.21 -24.27
N ILE A 77 -2.40 5.09 -23.77
CA ILE A 77 -3.83 4.90 -23.53
C ILE A 77 -4.31 5.82 -22.39
N ALA A 78 -3.56 5.92 -21.30
CA ALA A 78 -3.88 6.80 -20.19
C ALA A 78 -3.94 8.27 -20.63
N ALA A 79 -2.97 8.73 -21.41
CA ALA A 79 -2.98 10.08 -21.98
C ALA A 79 -4.17 10.34 -22.89
N ARG A 80 -4.52 9.36 -23.74
CA ARG A 80 -5.67 9.45 -24.66
C ARG A 80 -6.99 9.66 -23.92
N HIS A 81 -7.15 9.01 -22.77
CA HIS A 81 -8.37 9.09 -21.97
C HIS A 81 -8.29 10.06 -20.78
N GLY A 82 -7.20 10.82 -20.64
CA GLY A 82 -7.03 11.78 -19.54
C GLY A 82 -6.97 11.15 -18.16
N VAL A 83 -6.41 9.94 -18.07
CA VAL A 83 -6.18 9.24 -16.80
C VAL A 83 -4.70 9.28 -16.44
N ASN A 84 -4.38 9.35 -15.15
CA ASN A 84 -2.99 9.30 -14.68
C ASN A 84 -2.40 7.90 -14.95
N ALA A 85 -1.27 7.83 -15.65
CA ALA A 85 -0.63 6.57 -16.03
C ALA A 85 -0.14 5.75 -14.81
N ASP A 86 0.32 6.43 -13.74
CA ASP A 86 0.74 5.74 -12.51
C ASP A 86 -0.45 5.09 -11.79
N LEU A 87 -1.64 5.72 -11.88
CA LEU A 87 -2.87 5.13 -11.36
C LEU A 87 -3.24 3.86 -12.15
N VAL A 88 -3.17 3.91 -13.48
CA VAL A 88 -3.44 2.75 -14.34
C VAL A 88 -2.44 1.62 -14.06
N GLU A 89 -1.15 1.95 -13.92
CA GLU A 89 -0.10 0.97 -13.57
C GLU A 89 -0.39 0.30 -12.21
N SER A 90 -0.82 1.09 -11.22
CA SER A 90 -1.16 0.58 -9.88
C SER A 90 -2.40 -0.32 -9.91
N VAL A 91 -3.42 0.02 -10.69
CA VAL A 91 -4.60 -0.83 -10.91
C VAL A 91 -4.18 -2.15 -11.54
N ILE A 92 -3.45 -2.15 -12.66
CA ILE A 92 -3.01 -3.37 -13.34
C ILE A 92 -2.19 -4.26 -12.41
N ARG A 93 -1.32 -3.67 -11.59
CA ARG A 93 -0.51 -4.41 -10.62
C ARG A 93 -1.37 -5.14 -9.59
N VAL A 94 -2.38 -4.47 -9.05
CA VAL A 94 -3.26 -5.06 -8.03
C VAL A 94 -4.20 -6.09 -8.65
N GLU A 95 -4.71 -5.84 -9.87
CA GLU A 95 -5.65 -6.71 -10.55
C GLU A 95 -5.03 -8.03 -11.03
N SER A 96 -3.87 -7.97 -11.67
CA SER A 96 -3.31 -9.12 -12.38
C SER A 96 -1.82 -9.36 -12.14
N ALA A 97 -1.13 -8.48 -11.38
CA ALA A 97 0.33 -8.45 -11.33
C ALA A 97 0.97 -8.44 -12.73
N PHE A 98 0.36 -7.70 -13.68
CA PHE A 98 0.75 -7.63 -15.10
C PHE A 98 0.65 -8.96 -15.87
N ASN A 99 -0.16 -9.92 -15.41
CA ASN A 99 -0.43 -11.14 -16.14
C ASN A 99 -1.58 -10.94 -17.15
N PRO A 100 -1.32 -10.89 -18.47
CA PRO A 100 -2.37 -10.66 -19.46
C PRO A 100 -3.35 -11.83 -19.60
N ARG A 101 -3.01 -13.01 -19.05
CA ARG A 101 -3.86 -14.21 -19.06
C ARG A 101 -4.49 -14.49 -17.70
N ALA A 102 -4.49 -13.53 -16.78
CA ALA A 102 -5.12 -13.69 -15.48
C ALA A 102 -6.63 -13.91 -15.62
N VAL A 103 -7.15 -14.86 -14.85
CA VAL A 103 -8.59 -15.09 -14.70
C VAL A 103 -8.88 -15.22 -13.21
N SER A 104 -9.80 -14.39 -12.70
CA SER A 104 -10.23 -14.48 -11.31
C SER A 104 -11.25 -15.60 -11.09
N ASN A 105 -11.46 -15.97 -9.83
CA ASN A 105 -12.50 -16.95 -9.47
C ASN A 105 -13.94 -16.48 -9.84
N LYS A 106 -14.11 -15.16 -10.05
CA LYS A 106 -15.38 -14.55 -10.48
C LYS A 106 -15.47 -14.43 -12.00
N GLY A 107 -14.41 -14.82 -12.75
CA GLY A 107 -14.34 -14.78 -14.20
C GLY A 107 -13.88 -13.44 -14.78
N ALA A 108 -13.32 -12.54 -14.00
CA ALA A 108 -12.66 -11.34 -14.50
C ALA A 108 -11.37 -11.69 -15.26
N GLN A 109 -11.05 -10.97 -16.35
CA GLN A 109 -10.05 -11.39 -17.34
C GLN A 109 -9.04 -10.29 -17.67
N GLY A 110 -7.80 -10.70 -17.88
CA GLY A 110 -6.72 -9.89 -18.43
C GLY A 110 -6.07 -8.94 -17.44
N LEU A 111 -5.32 -7.97 -17.95
CA LEU A 111 -4.47 -7.06 -17.17
C LEU A 111 -5.25 -6.22 -16.16
N MET A 112 -6.41 -5.68 -16.56
CA MET A 112 -7.27 -4.84 -15.73
C MET A 112 -8.52 -5.58 -15.22
N GLN A 113 -8.52 -6.93 -15.30
CA GLN A 113 -9.55 -7.81 -14.74
C GLN A 113 -10.98 -7.40 -15.11
N LEU A 114 -11.24 -7.26 -16.40
CA LEU A 114 -12.57 -6.91 -16.88
C LEU A 114 -13.50 -8.13 -16.76
N MET A 115 -14.67 -7.95 -16.15
CA MET A 115 -15.74 -8.94 -16.22
C MET A 115 -16.22 -9.08 -17.67
N PRO A 116 -16.56 -10.29 -18.15
CA PRO A 116 -16.97 -10.51 -19.56
C PRO A 116 -18.06 -9.58 -20.04
N ARG A 117 -19.07 -9.31 -19.19
CA ARG A 117 -20.15 -8.37 -19.50
C ARG A 117 -19.63 -6.94 -19.64
N THR A 118 -18.71 -6.52 -18.80
CA THR A 118 -18.09 -5.19 -18.85
C THR A 118 -17.21 -5.08 -20.10
N ALA A 119 -16.37 -6.08 -20.38
CA ALA A 119 -15.55 -6.14 -21.58
C ALA A 119 -16.41 -5.99 -22.86
N SER A 120 -17.50 -6.75 -22.95
CA SER A 120 -18.44 -6.67 -24.08
C SER A 120 -19.08 -5.28 -24.20
N ALA A 121 -19.55 -4.70 -23.10
CA ALA A 121 -20.15 -3.36 -23.09
C ALA A 121 -19.16 -2.26 -23.51
N LEU A 122 -17.87 -2.48 -23.24
CA LEU A 122 -16.78 -1.59 -23.65
C LEU A 122 -16.24 -1.90 -25.06
N GLY A 123 -16.80 -2.89 -25.78
CA GLY A 123 -16.34 -3.28 -27.11
C GLY A 123 -14.97 -4.00 -27.13
N VAL A 124 -14.52 -4.53 -26.00
CA VAL A 124 -13.32 -5.37 -25.90
C VAL A 124 -13.68 -6.74 -26.48
N ARG A 125 -13.04 -7.11 -27.58
CA ARG A 125 -13.30 -8.38 -28.30
C ARG A 125 -12.50 -9.53 -27.72
N ASP A 126 -11.26 -9.27 -27.33
CA ASP A 126 -10.38 -10.20 -26.65
C ASP A 126 -9.86 -9.56 -25.36
N ALA A 127 -10.37 -10.04 -24.24
CA ALA A 127 -9.96 -9.54 -22.91
C ALA A 127 -8.54 -10.00 -22.52
N PHE A 128 -7.91 -10.92 -23.27
CA PHE A 128 -6.54 -11.33 -23.07
C PHE A 128 -5.55 -10.60 -23.99
N ASP A 129 -6.04 -9.84 -24.97
CA ASP A 129 -5.22 -8.91 -25.73
C ASP A 129 -4.86 -7.70 -24.83
N PRO A 130 -3.55 -7.46 -24.57
CA PRO A 130 -3.12 -6.45 -23.63
C PRO A 130 -3.65 -5.04 -23.97
N TYR A 131 -3.57 -4.66 -25.25
CA TYR A 131 -3.98 -3.32 -25.67
C TYR A 131 -5.48 -3.11 -25.50
N GLN A 132 -6.30 -4.06 -25.96
CA GLN A 132 -7.75 -3.95 -25.83
C GLN A 132 -8.19 -3.95 -24.36
N ASN A 133 -7.54 -4.77 -23.52
CA ASN A 133 -7.86 -4.86 -22.12
C ASN A 133 -7.52 -3.57 -21.37
N ILE A 134 -6.31 -3.01 -21.60
CA ILE A 134 -5.91 -1.72 -21.02
C ILE A 134 -6.82 -0.60 -21.50
N ASP A 135 -7.09 -0.50 -22.80
CA ASP A 135 -7.96 0.54 -23.34
C ASP A 135 -9.38 0.49 -22.74
N GLY A 136 -9.98 -0.71 -22.71
CA GLY A 136 -11.29 -0.91 -22.09
C GLY A 136 -11.30 -0.58 -20.60
N GLY A 137 -10.30 -1.08 -19.86
CA GLY A 137 -10.17 -0.83 -18.43
C GLY A 137 -9.95 0.64 -18.08
N VAL A 138 -9.12 1.35 -18.87
CA VAL A 138 -8.87 2.80 -18.69
C VAL A 138 -10.12 3.62 -19.00
N ARG A 139 -10.89 3.28 -20.04
CA ARG A 139 -12.19 3.92 -20.32
C ARG A 139 -13.17 3.71 -19.17
N HIS A 140 -13.23 2.51 -18.62
CA HIS A 140 -14.09 2.23 -17.47
C HIS A 140 -13.64 3.03 -16.24
N LEU A 141 -12.33 3.04 -15.96
CA LEU A 141 -11.77 3.84 -14.86
C LEU A 141 -12.05 5.33 -15.04
N ARG A 142 -11.91 5.87 -16.28
CA ARG A 142 -12.24 7.26 -16.59
C ARG A 142 -13.70 7.57 -16.28
N TYR A 143 -14.62 6.74 -16.77
CA TYR A 143 -16.03 6.85 -16.47
C TYR A 143 -16.31 6.95 -14.97
N LEU A 144 -15.67 6.09 -14.17
CA LEU A 144 -15.84 6.10 -12.71
C LEU A 144 -15.22 7.34 -12.04
N LEU A 145 -14.08 7.82 -12.53
CA LEU A 145 -13.48 9.07 -12.07
C LEU A 145 -14.38 10.28 -12.35
N ASP A 146 -15.08 10.30 -13.48
CA ASP A 146 -16.06 11.33 -13.84
C ASP A 146 -17.33 11.23 -12.99
N ARG A 147 -17.76 10.00 -12.67
CA ARG A 147 -18.92 9.76 -11.82
C ARG A 147 -18.68 10.17 -10.36
N TYR A 148 -17.45 10.05 -9.87
CA TYR A 148 -17.06 10.42 -8.50
C TYR A 148 -16.00 11.54 -8.52
N PRO A 149 -16.36 12.76 -8.97
CA PRO A 149 -15.38 13.81 -9.22
C PRO A 149 -14.62 14.19 -7.94
N GLY A 150 -13.29 14.26 -8.05
CA GLY A 150 -12.42 14.56 -6.93
C GLY A 150 -12.26 13.45 -5.89
N ASN A 151 -12.91 12.30 -6.05
CA ASN A 151 -12.83 11.20 -5.09
C ASN A 151 -12.37 9.89 -5.75
N VAL A 152 -11.06 9.78 -5.92
CA VAL A 152 -10.43 8.59 -6.50
C VAL A 152 -10.72 7.31 -5.68
N SER A 153 -10.86 7.43 -4.36
CA SER A 153 -11.18 6.28 -3.50
C SER A 153 -12.52 5.66 -3.86
N LEU A 154 -13.55 6.49 -4.14
CA LEU A 154 -14.87 6.00 -4.56
C LEU A 154 -14.83 5.40 -5.96
N ALA A 155 -14.09 6.01 -6.89
CA ALA A 155 -13.92 5.48 -8.24
C ALA A 155 -13.26 4.09 -8.21
N LEU A 156 -12.22 3.91 -7.41
CA LEU A 156 -11.54 2.63 -7.22
C LEU A 156 -12.44 1.59 -6.52
N ALA A 157 -13.19 2.02 -5.49
CA ALA A 157 -14.15 1.15 -4.82
C ALA A 157 -15.26 0.68 -5.80
N ALA A 158 -15.73 1.57 -6.67
CA ALA A 158 -16.72 1.24 -7.70
C ALA A 158 -16.13 0.32 -8.78
N TYR A 159 -14.86 0.51 -9.13
CA TYR A 159 -14.17 -0.38 -10.06
C TYR A 159 -14.14 -1.83 -9.53
N ASN A 160 -13.80 -2.01 -8.25
CA ASN A 160 -13.67 -3.32 -7.62
C ASN A 160 -15.02 -3.94 -7.20
N ALA A 161 -15.90 -3.16 -6.55
CA ALA A 161 -17.15 -3.67 -5.95
C ALA A 161 -18.40 -3.35 -6.78
N GLY A 162 -18.27 -2.51 -7.81
CA GLY A 162 -19.39 -2.00 -8.62
C GLY A 162 -20.03 -0.75 -8.01
N GLU A 163 -20.57 0.08 -8.90
CA GLU A 163 -21.23 1.35 -8.57
C GLU A 163 -22.38 1.18 -7.58
N LYS A 164 -23.21 0.13 -7.76
CA LYS A 164 -24.35 -0.13 -6.90
C LYS A 164 -23.96 -0.29 -5.42
N ALA A 165 -22.80 -0.91 -5.14
CA ALA A 165 -22.32 -1.06 -3.79
C ALA A 165 -21.89 0.28 -3.20
N VAL A 166 -21.17 1.10 -3.98
CA VAL A 166 -20.74 2.46 -3.55
C VAL A 166 -21.96 3.35 -3.31
N ASP A 167 -22.96 3.32 -4.20
CA ASP A 167 -24.19 4.10 -4.07
C ASP A 167 -25.02 3.66 -2.84
N TYR A 168 -25.11 2.35 -2.59
CA TYR A 168 -25.83 1.80 -1.43
C TYR A 168 -25.20 2.23 -0.11
N TYR A 169 -23.87 2.10 0.01
CA TYR A 169 -23.13 2.46 1.23
C TYR A 169 -22.83 3.96 1.32
N ARG A 170 -23.09 4.74 0.25
CA ARG A 170 -22.74 6.16 0.12
C ARG A 170 -21.26 6.44 0.43
N GLY A 171 -20.39 5.49 0.11
CA GLY A 171 -18.98 5.50 0.44
C GLY A 171 -18.28 4.25 -0.04
N VAL A 172 -17.02 4.07 0.38
CA VAL A 172 -16.31 2.80 0.16
C VAL A 172 -17.06 1.69 0.92
N PRO A 173 -17.55 0.63 0.23
CA PRO A 173 -18.24 -0.46 0.89
C PRO A 173 -17.35 -1.13 1.94
N PRO A 174 -17.91 -1.57 3.09
CA PRO A 174 -17.12 -2.19 4.16
C PRO A 174 -16.74 -3.65 3.83
N TYR A 175 -16.45 -3.93 2.58
CA TYR A 175 -15.95 -5.22 2.12
C TYR A 175 -14.44 -5.25 2.31
N ALA A 176 -13.92 -6.25 2.99
CA ALA A 176 -12.48 -6.38 3.25
C ALA A 176 -11.65 -6.38 1.96
N GLU A 177 -12.15 -7.02 0.88
CA GLU A 177 -11.52 -7.01 -0.43
C GLU A 177 -11.42 -5.58 -1.00
N THR A 178 -12.53 -4.83 -0.99
CA THR A 178 -12.60 -3.49 -1.58
C THR A 178 -11.79 -2.46 -0.78
N THR A 179 -11.84 -2.51 0.55
CA THR A 179 -11.07 -1.60 1.40
C THR A 179 -9.56 -1.82 1.22
N GLN A 180 -9.12 -3.08 1.16
CA GLN A 180 -7.72 -3.41 0.88
C GLN A 180 -7.30 -3.04 -0.54
N TYR A 181 -8.17 -3.21 -1.52
CA TYR A 181 -7.94 -2.80 -2.91
C TYR A 181 -7.63 -1.31 -3.01
N VAL A 182 -8.53 -0.48 -2.48
CA VAL A 182 -8.35 0.98 -2.46
C VAL A 182 -7.08 1.38 -1.73
N GLN A 183 -6.80 0.79 -0.58
CA GLN A 183 -5.59 1.09 0.20
C GLN A 183 -4.31 0.72 -0.55
N LYS A 184 -4.27 -0.44 -1.21
CA LYS A 184 -3.10 -0.86 -2.00
C LYS A 184 -2.81 0.11 -3.13
N ILE A 185 -3.82 0.49 -3.91
CA ILE A 185 -3.62 1.37 -5.06
C ILE A 185 -3.21 2.78 -4.63
N LEU A 186 -3.88 3.36 -3.65
CA LEU A 186 -3.57 4.72 -3.19
C LEU A 186 -2.25 4.80 -2.42
N GLY A 187 -1.86 3.74 -1.72
CA GLY A 187 -0.56 3.64 -1.06
C GLY A 187 0.62 3.51 -2.03
N GLU A 188 0.38 2.99 -3.24
CA GLU A 188 1.39 2.80 -4.27
C GLU A 188 1.49 3.98 -5.27
N SER A 189 0.45 4.83 -5.36
CA SER A 189 0.40 5.98 -6.27
C SER A 189 0.52 7.31 -5.52
N PRO A 190 1.73 7.82 -5.28
CA PRO A 190 1.92 9.08 -4.55
C PRO A 190 1.34 10.31 -5.26
N ALA A 191 1.08 10.22 -6.57
CA ALA A 191 0.58 11.33 -7.38
C ALA A 191 -0.96 11.48 -7.40
N VAL A 192 -1.73 10.51 -6.93
CA VAL A 192 -3.21 10.46 -7.08
C VAL A 192 -3.95 10.62 -5.76
N GLY A 193 -3.26 10.56 -4.63
CA GLY A 193 -3.86 10.67 -3.31
C GLY A 193 -4.40 12.08 -3.06
N ASN A 194 -5.70 12.28 -3.25
CA ASN A 194 -6.38 13.34 -2.50
C ASN A 194 -6.14 13.02 -1.01
N ARG A 195 -5.62 13.98 -0.25
CA ARG A 195 -5.01 13.88 1.10
C ARG A 195 -5.92 13.31 2.20
N THR A 196 -6.47 12.13 2.00
CA THR A 196 -7.04 11.27 3.04
C THR A 196 -6.34 9.92 3.10
N SER A 197 -5.04 9.89 2.79
CA SER A 197 -4.17 8.81 3.25
C SER A 197 -4.33 8.72 4.76
N PRO A 198 -4.40 7.53 5.37
CA PRO A 198 -4.32 7.44 6.81
C PRO A 198 -3.09 8.23 7.22
N VAL A 199 -3.30 9.27 8.04
CA VAL A 199 -2.21 10.15 8.45
C VAL A 199 -1.20 9.27 9.16
N VAL A 200 -0.06 9.06 8.53
CA VAL A 200 1.02 8.30 9.12
C VAL A 200 1.92 9.31 9.81
N TYR A 201 2.01 9.19 11.14
CA TYR A 201 2.84 10.05 11.96
C TYR A 201 4.24 9.45 12.04
N ARG A 202 5.23 10.28 11.76
CA ARG A 202 6.64 9.95 11.95
C ARG A 202 7.15 10.70 13.16
N TYR A 203 7.59 9.97 14.18
CA TYR A 203 8.24 10.51 15.36
C TYR A 203 9.72 10.16 15.32
N ILE A 204 10.56 11.16 15.58
CA ILE A 204 12.00 10.95 15.79
C ILE A 204 12.24 11.18 17.27
N GLU A 205 12.64 10.14 17.99
CA GLU A 205 12.98 10.19 19.40
C GLU A 205 14.31 10.91 19.59
N ARG A 206 14.62 11.31 20.85
CA ARG A 206 15.87 12.00 21.16
C ARG A 206 17.12 11.17 20.88
N ASP A 207 16.99 9.85 20.86
CA ASP A 207 18.05 8.87 20.56
C ASP A 207 18.17 8.57 19.04
N GLY A 208 17.41 9.27 18.18
CA GLY A 208 17.38 9.04 16.75
C GLY A 208 16.48 7.88 16.29
N THR A 209 15.78 7.19 17.19
CA THR A 209 14.81 6.15 16.85
C THR A 209 13.67 6.75 16.03
N ILE A 210 13.32 6.09 14.91
CA ILE A 210 12.19 6.49 14.08
C ILE A 210 11.02 5.56 14.37
N THR A 211 9.91 6.13 14.85
CA THR A 211 8.64 5.44 15.04
C THR A 211 7.66 5.94 14.00
N ILE A 212 7.05 5.00 13.24
CA ILE A 212 6.00 5.29 12.26
C ILE A 212 4.71 4.63 12.76
N THR A 213 3.65 5.41 12.90
CA THR A 213 2.35 4.94 13.43
C THR A 213 1.21 5.70 12.75
N ASN A 214 0.03 5.10 12.70
CA ASN A 214 -1.20 5.76 12.25
C ASN A 214 -1.97 6.45 13.38
N VAL A 215 -1.45 6.41 14.60
CA VAL A 215 -2.06 7.06 15.77
C VAL A 215 -1.21 8.25 16.20
N PRO A 216 -1.78 9.47 16.32
CA PRO A 216 -1.05 10.63 16.83
C PRO A 216 -0.75 10.48 18.32
N ARG A 217 0.49 10.78 18.75
CA ARG A 217 0.80 10.89 20.18
C ARG A 217 0.07 12.08 20.77
N GLY A 218 -0.66 11.88 21.85
CA GLY A 218 -1.34 12.93 22.61
C GLY A 218 -2.87 13.02 22.42
N THR A 219 -3.49 12.18 21.64
CA THR A 219 -4.95 11.99 21.68
C THR A 219 -5.28 10.96 22.75
N SER A 220 -5.67 11.41 23.94
CA SER A 220 -6.40 10.59 24.90
C SER A 220 -7.60 10.00 24.17
N ALA A 221 -7.72 8.69 24.15
CA ALA A 221 -8.87 8.00 23.60
C ALA A 221 -10.12 8.52 24.31
N VAL A 222 -10.93 9.33 23.62
CA VAL A 222 -12.28 9.63 24.07
C VAL A 222 -13.10 8.39 23.80
N SER A 223 -13.29 7.61 24.87
CA SER A 223 -14.22 6.50 24.90
C SER A 223 -15.62 7.04 24.64
N PHE A 224 -16.17 6.77 23.46
CA PHE A 224 -17.62 6.86 23.27
C PHE A 224 -18.25 5.60 23.85
N ARG A 225 -19.04 5.80 24.90
CA ARG A 225 -20.00 4.79 25.43
C ARG A 225 -21.18 4.65 24.47
#